data_92377abfbcf7068343efa0feac9f765d
#
_entry.id   92377abfbcf7068343efa0feac9f765d
#
_cell.length_a   1.000
_cell.length_b   1.000
_cell.length_c   1.000
_cell.angle_alpha   90.00
_cell.angle_beta   90.00
_cell.angle_gamma   90.00
#
_symmetry.space_group_name_H-M   'P 1'
#
loop_
_entity.id
_entity.type
_entity.pdbx_description
1 polymer ?
#
loop_
_entity_poly.entity_id
_entity_poly.type
_entity_poly.pdbx_seq_one_letter_code
_entity_poly.pdbx_strand_id
1 'polypeptide(L)'
;MSLYSFYRISKPSVEKVPREETEKVYKKLRARTFWGAAVAYSLYYVCRLSLSVIKQPLIDGEVFTAGQLGIIGSALLFVYAVGKFMNGFIADYCNIKRFMATGLIISAIANLLLGLLGLFHGATGASSAVFFVLFAVLWGVNGWVQSMGSPPGIISLSRWFPLSKRGTYYSFFSSSPYLGEFLSFIIVGLVVGAFGWQYGFIFASLGGLIGAAIIIVFVSDTPESKGLPSVQELSGEEMRKEDGMKTSEIQKSVLKHPGIWIIAASSAFVYIAKYAIAGWGVLFLQKEKAFSLESATQIIAFSAAFGVLGTVLAGWLSDKVFKGSRITPAVISGMLSFIAFALFLFAGGGYLANIMYVSLFSLAVGVLYCIVAGVMAMDIVPRKATGAALGIVGISSYVAAGIQDIVSGYLIQGYTEGAADISEAVYNFTPVSIFWLFAMLIAFVLPVVTWKKMKQN
;
A
#
# COMPACT_ATOMS: atom_id res chain seq x y z
N MET A 1 -23.71 17.21 17.54
CA MET A 1 -22.28 16.97 17.82
C MET A 1 -21.49 17.49 16.62
N SER A 2 -20.54 18.42 16.78
CA SER A 2 -19.78 18.92 15.62
C SER A 2 -18.83 17.84 15.10
N LEU A 3 -18.52 17.84 13.79
CA LEU A 3 -17.55 16.90 13.18
C LEU A 3 -16.20 16.93 13.92
N TYR A 4 -15.77 18.13 14.33
CA TYR A 4 -14.55 18.31 15.12
C TYR A 4 -14.59 17.55 16.46
N SER A 5 -15.71 17.64 17.19
CA SER A 5 -15.84 16.94 18.48
C SER A 5 -15.91 15.41 18.32
N PHE A 6 -16.41 14.92 17.17
CA PHE A 6 -16.44 13.49 16.87
C PHE A 6 -15.03 12.92 16.66
N TYR A 7 -14.17 13.62 15.93
CA TYR A 7 -12.83 13.12 15.63
C TYR A 7 -11.79 13.45 16.69
N ARG A 8 -12.09 14.26 17.70
CA ARG A 8 -11.12 14.62 18.73
C ARG A 8 -10.62 13.38 19.49
N ILE A 9 -9.34 13.40 19.88
CA ILE A 9 -8.72 12.39 20.76
C ILE A 9 -9.60 12.19 22.00
N SER A 10 -9.77 10.94 22.39
CA SER A 10 -10.60 10.57 23.55
C SER A 10 -10.06 11.18 24.84
N LYS A 11 -10.95 11.77 25.63
CA LYS A 11 -10.59 12.24 26.98
C LYS A 11 -10.22 11.07 27.89
N PRO A 12 -9.32 11.26 28.86
CA PRO A 12 -9.07 10.27 29.88
C PRO A 12 -10.36 9.85 30.60
N SER A 13 -10.47 8.57 30.93
CA SER A 13 -11.59 8.07 31.72
C SER A 13 -11.55 8.63 33.14
N VAL A 14 -12.71 8.94 33.69
CA VAL A 14 -12.88 9.31 35.13
C VAL A 14 -12.61 8.10 36.01
N GLU A 15 -13.14 6.93 35.61
CA GLU A 15 -12.89 5.68 36.30
C GLU A 15 -11.49 5.17 35.96
N LYS A 16 -10.69 4.90 37.01
CA LYS A 16 -9.32 4.38 36.86
C LYS A 16 -9.31 2.88 37.12
N VAL A 17 -8.50 2.18 36.36
CA VAL A 17 -8.25 0.75 36.59
C VAL A 17 -7.43 0.60 37.89
N PRO A 18 -7.82 -0.34 38.79
CA PRO A 18 -7.04 -0.62 40.00
C PRO A 18 -5.58 -0.97 39.68
N ARG A 19 -4.65 -0.55 40.55
CA ARG A 19 -3.21 -0.77 40.29
C ARG A 19 -2.85 -2.24 40.09
N GLU A 20 -3.49 -3.13 40.81
CA GLU A 20 -3.28 -4.58 40.77
C GLU A 20 -3.68 -5.17 39.39
N GLU A 21 -4.66 -4.60 38.72
CA GLU A 21 -5.17 -5.06 37.42
C GLU A 21 -4.56 -4.32 36.24
N THR A 22 -3.88 -3.20 36.47
CA THR A 22 -3.39 -2.28 35.44
C THR A 22 -2.56 -3.00 34.36
N GLU A 23 -1.62 -3.83 34.77
CA GLU A 23 -0.74 -4.54 33.80
C GLU A 23 -1.50 -5.57 32.96
N LYS A 24 -2.41 -6.32 33.56
CA LYS A 24 -3.23 -7.34 32.90
C LYS A 24 -4.18 -6.68 31.89
N VAL A 25 -4.88 -5.63 32.31
CA VAL A 25 -5.81 -4.88 31.45
C VAL A 25 -5.07 -4.19 30.31
N TYR A 26 -3.90 -3.57 30.59
CA TYR A 26 -3.06 -2.95 29.59
C TYR A 26 -2.58 -3.94 28.53
N LYS A 27 -2.03 -5.10 28.92
CA LYS A 27 -1.57 -6.13 27.96
C LYS A 27 -2.72 -6.61 27.07
N LYS A 28 -3.92 -6.84 27.64
CA LYS A 28 -5.11 -7.26 26.91
C LYS A 28 -5.59 -6.21 25.91
N LEU A 29 -5.74 -4.96 26.34
CA LEU A 29 -6.24 -3.88 25.47
C LEU A 29 -5.21 -3.50 24.38
N ARG A 30 -3.92 -3.51 24.71
CA ARG A 30 -2.83 -3.30 23.77
C ARG A 30 -2.84 -4.33 22.65
N ALA A 31 -2.88 -5.62 23.00
CA ALA A 31 -2.92 -6.71 22.03
C ALA A 31 -4.18 -6.62 21.16
N ARG A 32 -5.34 -6.38 21.77
CA ARG A 32 -6.63 -6.21 21.09
C ARG A 32 -6.61 -5.03 20.12
N THR A 33 -6.08 -3.89 20.50
CA THR A 33 -5.96 -2.70 19.66
C THR A 33 -5.00 -2.94 18.51
N PHE A 34 -3.86 -3.58 18.76
CA PHE A 34 -2.87 -3.88 17.74
C PHE A 34 -3.41 -4.82 16.67
N TRP A 35 -3.90 -5.99 17.07
CA TRP A 35 -4.42 -6.98 16.11
C TRP A 35 -5.68 -6.49 15.41
N GLY A 36 -6.56 -5.76 16.12
CA GLY A 36 -7.72 -5.13 15.50
C GLY A 36 -7.34 -4.14 14.41
N ALA A 37 -6.35 -3.28 14.65
CA ALA A 37 -5.85 -2.33 13.66
C ALA A 37 -5.14 -3.04 12.49
N ALA A 38 -4.30 -4.06 12.76
CA ALA A 38 -3.54 -4.78 11.74
C ALA A 38 -4.46 -5.58 10.80
N VAL A 39 -5.40 -6.35 11.35
CA VAL A 39 -6.37 -7.13 10.54
C VAL A 39 -7.27 -6.19 9.74
N ALA A 40 -7.79 -5.14 10.36
CA ALA A 40 -8.62 -4.18 9.63
C ALA A 40 -7.84 -3.45 8.53
N TYR A 41 -6.54 -3.16 8.74
CA TYR A 41 -5.71 -2.57 7.70
C TYR A 41 -5.46 -3.53 6.53
N SER A 42 -5.39 -4.84 6.78
CA SER A 42 -5.40 -5.83 5.69
C SER A 42 -6.70 -5.76 4.88
N LEU A 43 -7.85 -5.58 5.53
CA LEU A 43 -9.14 -5.46 4.84
C LEU A 43 -9.30 -4.14 4.06
N TYR A 44 -8.56 -3.08 4.41
CA TYR A 44 -8.41 -1.90 3.54
C TYR A 44 -7.88 -2.28 2.16
N TYR A 45 -6.91 -3.21 2.09
CA TYR A 45 -6.31 -3.63 0.83
C TYR A 45 -7.27 -4.45 -0.04
N VAL A 46 -8.23 -5.15 0.54
CA VAL A 46 -9.29 -5.81 -0.23
C VAL A 46 -10.11 -4.80 -1.02
N CYS A 47 -10.51 -3.68 -0.39
CA CYS A 47 -11.20 -2.58 -1.07
C CYS A 47 -10.31 -1.79 -2.05
N ARG A 48 -8.99 -1.86 -1.90
CA ARG A 48 -8.03 -1.11 -2.70
C ARG A 48 -7.64 -1.83 -4.00
N LEU A 49 -7.55 -3.14 -3.96
CA LEU A 49 -7.01 -3.96 -5.05
C LEU A 49 -8.09 -4.67 -5.87
N SER A 50 -9.37 -4.49 -5.54
CA SER A 50 -10.48 -5.09 -6.27
C SER A 50 -10.42 -4.80 -7.77
N LEU A 51 -10.12 -3.56 -8.18
CA LEU A 51 -9.99 -3.19 -9.60
C LEU A 51 -8.88 -3.99 -10.32
N SER A 52 -7.78 -4.32 -9.64
CA SER A 52 -6.65 -5.04 -10.27
C SER A 52 -7.03 -6.45 -10.74
N VAL A 53 -7.97 -7.08 -10.05
CA VAL A 53 -8.51 -8.42 -10.41
C VAL A 53 -9.50 -8.33 -11.57
N ILE A 54 -10.20 -7.19 -11.67
CA ILE A 54 -11.38 -7.03 -12.55
C ILE A 54 -11.01 -6.45 -13.91
N LYS A 55 -9.77 -6.01 -14.15
CA LYS A 55 -9.35 -5.32 -15.38
C LYS A 55 -9.71 -6.11 -16.64
N GLN A 56 -9.38 -7.42 -16.68
CA GLN A 56 -9.71 -8.21 -17.87
C GLN A 56 -11.21 -8.37 -18.12
N PRO A 57 -12.04 -8.78 -17.14
CA PRO A 57 -13.49 -8.81 -17.33
C PRO A 57 -14.10 -7.49 -17.82
N LEU A 58 -13.55 -6.34 -17.44
CA LEU A 58 -13.99 -5.03 -17.91
C LEU A 58 -13.58 -4.78 -19.37
N ILE A 59 -12.41 -5.27 -19.79
CA ILE A 59 -11.93 -5.17 -21.18
C ILE A 59 -12.72 -6.14 -22.08
N ASP A 60 -12.86 -7.39 -21.67
CA ASP A 60 -13.56 -8.41 -22.44
C ASP A 60 -15.06 -8.13 -22.59
N GLY A 61 -15.65 -7.46 -21.60
CA GLY A 61 -17.03 -6.96 -21.65
C GLY A 61 -17.19 -5.60 -22.34
N GLU A 62 -16.13 -5.09 -23.00
CA GLU A 62 -16.10 -3.79 -23.70
C GLU A 62 -16.53 -2.59 -22.84
N VAL A 63 -16.44 -2.73 -21.51
CA VAL A 63 -16.83 -1.69 -20.55
C VAL A 63 -15.82 -0.56 -20.55
N PHE A 64 -14.53 -0.90 -20.50
CA PHE A 64 -13.41 0.05 -20.51
C PHE A 64 -12.22 -0.47 -21.30
N THR A 65 -11.53 0.45 -21.97
CA THR A 65 -10.24 0.16 -22.60
C THR A 65 -9.12 0.09 -21.55
N ALA A 66 -7.98 -0.51 -21.91
CA ALA A 66 -6.81 -0.55 -21.05
C ALA A 66 -6.33 0.86 -20.66
N GLY A 67 -6.37 1.82 -21.60
CA GLY A 67 -6.05 3.24 -21.30
C GLY A 67 -6.98 3.85 -20.29
N GLN A 68 -8.30 3.63 -20.39
CA GLN A 68 -9.28 4.10 -19.41
C GLN A 68 -9.05 3.47 -18.04
N LEU A 69 -8.72 2.18 -17.98
CA LEU A 69 -8.40 1.50 -16.71
C LEU A 69 -7.11 2.01 -16.08
N GLY A 70 -6.12 2.42 -16.88
CA GLY A 70 -4.92 3.12 -16.40
C GLY A 70 -5.26 4.47 -15.76
N ILE A 71 -6.14 5.26 -16.37
CA ILE A 71 -6.61 6.54 -15.82
C ILE A 71 -7.41 6.32 -14.51
N ILE A 72 -8.33 5.36 -14.50
CA ILE A 72 -9.11 5.02 -13.29
C ILE A 72 -8.16 4.59 -12.16
N GLY A 73 -7.23 3.67 -12.41
CA GLY A 73 -6.27 3.21 -11.42
C GLY A 73 -5.39 4.35 -10.87
N SER A 74 -4.92 5.23 -11.77
CA SER A 74 -4.11 6.40 -11.39
C SER A 74 -4.87 7.38 -10.52
N ALA A 75 -6.17 7.55 -10.72
CA ALA A 75 -7.00 8.44 -9.90
C ALA A 75 -6.93 8.07 -8.41
N LEU A 76 -7.00 6.77 -8.08
CA LEU A 76 -6.80 6.30 -6.70
C LEU A 76 -5.41 6.66 -6.20
N LEU A 77 -4.36 6.41 -6.99
CA LEU A 77 -2.97 6.54 -6.55
C LEU A 77 -2.57 8.00 -6.32
N PHE A 78 -2.98 8.93 -7.21
CA PHE A 78 -2.71 10.36 -7.04
C PHE A 78 -3.46 10.95 -5.85
N VAL A 79 -4.74 10.65 -5.74
CA VAL A 79 -5.56 11.12 -4.62
C VAL A 79 -5.07 10.51 -3.30
N TYR A 80 -4.65 9.24 -3.30
CA TYR A 80 -4.01 8.61 -2.14
C TYR A 80 -2.68 9.28 -1.75
N ALA A 81 -1.86 9.69 -2.72
CA ALA A 81 -0.59 10.38 -2.43
C ALA A 81 -0.82 11.69 -1.66
N VAL A 82 -1.75 12.52 -2.15
CA VAL A 82 -2.16 13.76 -1.49
C VAL A 82 -2.82 13.47 -0.13
N GLY A 83 -3.75 12.52 -0.12
CA GLY A 83 -4.47 12.10 1.08
C GLY A 83 -3.52 11.58 2.16
N LYS A 84 -2.51 10.79 1.81
CA LYS A 84 -1.52 10.25 2.76
C LYS A 84 -0.73 11.36 3.46
N PHE A 85 -0.38 12.40 2.73
CA PHE A 85 0.27 13.58 3.30
C PHE A 85 -0.68 14.31 4.26
N MET A 86 -1.86 14.71 3.81
CA MET A 86 -2.81 15.48 4.62
C MET A 86 -3.35 14.68 5.81
N ASN A 87 -3.79 13.46 5.59
CA ASN A 87 -4.34 12.60 6.63
C ASN A 87 -3.28 12.14 7.64
N GLY A 88 -2.00 12.14 7.26
CA GLY A 88 -0.88 11.93 8.18
C GLY A 88 -0.86 12.98 9.28
N PHE A 89 -0.97 14.26 8.93
CA PHE A 89 -1.03 15.36 9.89
C PHE A 89 -2.36 15.38 10.67
N ILE A 90 -3.48 15.18 9.99
CA ILE A 90 -4.80 15.21 10.62
C ILE A 90 -4.92 14.09 11.66
N ALA A 91 -4.39 12.92 11.38
CA ALA A 91 -4.51 11.75 12.25
C ALA A 91 -3.85 11.93 13.63
N ASP A 92 -2.79 12.76 13.73
CA ASP A 92 -2.13 13.05 15.01
C ASP A 92 -3.09 13.71 16.03
N TYR A 93 -4.04 14.49 15.54
CA TYR A 93 -5.05 15.20 16.36
C TYR A 93 -6.36 14.43 16.51
N CYS A 94 -6.48 13.26 15.84
CA CYS A 94 -7.72 12.50 15.77
C CYS A 94 -7.76 11.29 16.70
N ASN A 95 -8.99 10.92 17.04
CA ASN A 95 -9.30 9.60 17.56
C ASN A 95 -9.00 8.55 16.48
N ILE A 96 -7.98 7.71 16.70
CA ILE A 96 -7.51 6.72 15.73
C ILE A 96 -8.60 5.73 15.31
N LYS A 97 -9.42 5.30 16.27
CA LYS A 97 -10.52 4.36 16.04
C LYS A 97 -11.55 4.96 15.07
N ARG A 98 -12.04 6.18 15.36
CA ARG A 98 -13.08 6.84 14.57
C ARG A 98 -12.56 7.23 13.20
N PHE A 99 -11.35 7.76 13.13
CA PHE A 99 -10.73 8.18 11.87
C PHE A 99 -10.51 6.99 10.92
N MET A 100 -9.90 5.92 11.42
CA MET A 100 -9.68 4.70 10.65
C MET A 100 -11.00 4.02 10.24
N ALA A 101 -11.98 3.91 11.16
CA ALA A 101 -13.27 3.29 10.84
C ALA A 101 -14.03 4.06 9.76
N THR A 102 -14.06 5.41 9.83
CA THR A 102 -14.70 6.25 8.80
C THR A 102 -14.07 6.04 7.44
N GLY A 103 -12.73 6.03 7.35
CA GLY A 103 -12.03 5.78 6.10
C GLY A 103 -12.45 4.45 5.47
N LEU A 104 -12.52 3.38 6.26
CA LEU A 104 -12.89 2.06 5.75
C LEU A 104 -14.37 1.93 5.40
N ILE A 105 -15.27 2.57 6.16
CA ILE A 105 -16.70 2.60 5.84
C ILE A 105 -16.93 3.31 4.49
N ILE A 106 -16.32 4.48 4.29
CA ILE A 106 -16.49 5.21 3.02
C ILE A 106 -15.83 4.44 1.87
N SER A 107 -14.70 3.77 2.10
CA SER A 107 -14.07 2.88 1.12
C SER A 107 -14.99 1.71 0.73
N ALA A 108 -15.65 1.10 1.71
CA ALA A 108 -16.64 0.05 1.48
C ALA A 108 -17.84 0.56 0.67
N ILE A 109 -18.37 1.75 1.03
CA ILE A 109 -19.46 2.39 0.28
C ILE A 109 -19.03 2.69 -1.15
N ALA A 110 -17.82 3.21 -1.38
CA ALA A 110 -17.31 3.48 -2.72
C ALA A 110 -17.24 2.19 -3.57
N ASN A 111 -16.72 1.09 -3.01
CA ASN A 111 -16.73 -0.21 -3.68
C ASN A 111 -18.15 -0.72 -3.94
N LEU A 112 -19.08 -0.60 -2.98
CA LEU A 112 -20.48 -0.98 -3.19
C LEU A 112 -21.10 -0.20 -4.34
N LEU A 113 -20.91 1.12 -4.37
CA LEU A 113 -21.43 1.98 -5.44
C LEU A 113 -20.86 1.60 -6.80
N LEU A 114 -19.57 1.25 -6.88
CA LEU A 114 -18.94 0.78 -8.12
C LEU A 114 -19.56 -0.53 -8.61
N GLY A 115 -19.82 -1.48 -7.72
CA GLY A 115 -20.49 -2.73 -8.07
C GLY A 115 -21.94 -2.49 -8.54
N LEU A 116 -22.72 -1.68 -7.81
CA LEU A 116 -24.08 -1.32 -8.19
C LEU A 116 -24.13 -0.52 -9.50
N LEU A 117 -23.22 0.41 -9.69
CA LEU A 117 -23.09 1.18 -10.94
C LEU A 117 -22.83 0.25 -12.14
N GLY A 118 -22.02 -0.78 -11.95
CA GLY A 118 -21.76 -1.80 -12.97
C GLY A 118 -23.00 -2.64 -13.30
N LEU A 119 -23.79 -3.05 -12.30
CA LEU A 119 -25.05 -3.74 -12.51
C LEU A 119 -26.06 -2.86 -13.24
N PHE A 120 -26.15 -1.57 -12.89
CA PHE A 120 -27.03 -0.61 -13.56
C PHE A 120 -26.60 -0.35 -15.01
N HIS A 121 -25.32 -0.19 -15.29
CA HIS A 121 -24.79 0.00 -16.63
C HIS A 121 -25.12 -1.20 -17.56
N GLY A 122 -24.92 -2.40 -17.10
CA GLY A 122 -25.29 -3.62 -17.81
C GLY A 122 -26.79 -3.72 -18.12
N ALA A 123 -27.66 -3.16 -17.27
CA ALA A 123 -29.11 -3.19 -17.46
C ALA A 123 -29.63 -2.07 -18.39
N THR A 124 -28.99 -0.90 -18.45
CA THR A 124 -29.53 0.30 -19.10
C THR A 124 -28.78 0.77 -20.34
N GLY A 125 -27.54 0.29 -20.58
CA GLY A 125 -26.68 0.77 -21.66
C GLY A 125 -26.34 2.27 -21.53
N ALA A 126 -26.21 2.79 -20.30
CA ALA A 126 -25.93 4.21 -20.05
C ALA A 126 -24.67 4.69 -20.77
N SER A 127 -24.59 5.98 -21.10
CA SER A 127 -23.45 6.57 -21.81
C SER A 127 -22.12 6.18 -21.21
N SER A 128 -21.22 5.57 -22.01
CA SER A 128 -19.92 5.09 -21.59
C SER A 128 -19.02 6.18 -21.02
N ALA A 129 -19.15 7.43 -21.47
CA ALA A 129 -18.37 8.57 -20.98
C ALA A 129 -18.77 8.96 -19.54
N VAL A 130 -20.08 9.05 -19.26
CA VAL A 130 -20.58 9.36 -17.90
C VAL A 130 -20.20 8.26 -16.93
N PHE A 131 -20.37 7.01 -17.35
CA PHE A 131 -19.99 5.83 -16.57
C PHE A 131 -18.51 5.84 -16.21
N PHE A 132 -17.63 6.12 -17.18
CA PHE A 132 -16.18 6.25 -16.96
C PHE A 132 -15.84 7.33 -15.93
N VAL A 133 -16.41 8.53 -16.05
CA VAL A 133 -16.16 9.65 -15.14
C VAL A 133 -16.62 9.29 -13.73
N LEU A 134 -17.83 8.75 -13.57
CA LEU A 134 -18.34 8.34 -12.26
C LEU A 134 -17.45 7.26 -11.63
N PHE A 135 -17.00 6.30 -12.43
CA PHE A 135 -16.11 5.23 -11.97
C PHE A 135 -14.77 5.78 -11.50
N ALA A 136 -14.15 6.69 -12.28
CA ALA A 136 -12.89 7.34 -11.94
C ALA A 136 -13.02 8.21 -10.67
N VAL A 137 -14.10 8.95 -10.52
CA VAL A 137 -14.36 9.79 -9.33
C VAL A 137 -14.55 8.93 -8.09
N LEU A 138 -15.37 7.89 -8.16
CA LEU A 138 -15.57 6.98 -7.01
C LEU A 138 -14.27 6.26 -6.64
N TRP A 139 -13.46 5.88 -7.63
CA TRP A 139 -12.16 5.26 -7.38
C TRP A 139 -11.15 6.25 -6.79
N GLY A 140 -11.19 7.52 -7.20
CA GLY A 140 -10.43 8.62 -6.59
C GLY A 140 -10.85 8.87 -5.12
N VAL A 141 -12.17 8.91 -4.85
CA VAL A 141 -12.69 9.00 -3.46
C VAL A 141 -12.18 7.82 -2.63
N ASN A 142 -12.22 6.60 -3.19
CA ASN A 142 -11.63 5.43 -2.53
C ASN A 142 -10.15 5.67 -2.21
N GLY A 143 -9.37 6.28 -3.11
CA GLY A 143 -7.97 6.65 -2.88
C GLY A 143 -7.78 7.57 -1.67
N TRP A 144 -8.60 8.61 -1.54
CA TRP A 144 -8.54 9.52 -0.39
C TRP A 144 -8.78 8.79 0.93
N VAL A 145 -9.87 8.04 1.03
CA VAL A 145 -10.25 7.39 2.29
C VAL A 145 -9.37 6.19 2.62
N GLN A 146 -8.76 5.56 1.63
CA GLN A 146 -7.72 4.55 1.82
C GLN A 146 -6.49 5.10 2.56
N SER A 147 -6.16 6.37 2.35
CA SER A 147 -5.07 7.04 3.06
C SER A 147 -5.34 7.28 4.55
N MET A 148 -6.59 7.14 5.00
CA MET A 148 -6.99 7.21 6.42
C MET A 148 -6.70 5.91 7.20
N GLY A 149 -6.15 4.88 6.57
CA GLY A 149 -5.86 3.59 7.21
C GLY A 149 -4.49 3.53 7.89
N SER A 150 -3.42 3.82 7.14
CA SER A 150 -2.03 3.68 7.61
C SER A 150 -1.64 4.65 8.72
N PRO A 151 -1.86 5.97 8.62
CA PRO A 151 -1.42 6.90 9.64
C PRO A 151 -2.00 6.59 11.04
N PRO A 152 -3.31 6.41 11.23
CA PRO A 152 -3.84 6.09 12.56
C PRO A 152 -3.37 4.72 13.06
N GLY A 153 -3.16 3.74 12.17
CA GLY A 153 -2.56 2.45 12.54
C GLY A 153 -1.17 2.62 13.13
N ILE A 154 -0.31 3.44 12.51
CA ILE A 154 1.04 3.73 13.01
C ILE A 154 0.98 4.56 14.30
N ILE A 155 0.09 5.56 14.38
CA ILE A 155 -0.11 6.37 15.58
C ILE A 155 -0.56 5.49 16.75
N SER A 156 -1.37 4.44 16.51
CA SER A 156 -1.75 3.50 17.55
C SER A 156 -0.55 2.84 18.22
N LEU A 157 0.52 2.57 17.46
CA LEU A 157 1.76 2.04 18.02
C LEU A 157 2.43 3.02 18.99
N SER A 158 2.43 4.31 18.65
CA SER A 158 3.01 5.34 19.51
C SER A 158 2.20 5.55 20.80
N ARG A 159 0.88 5.37 20.74
CA ARG A 159 -0.03 5.54 21.87
C ARG A 159 -0.11 4.32 22.80
N TRP A 160 0.16 3.10 22.28
CA TRP A 160 -0.01 1.84 23.00
C TRP A 160 1.28 1.09 23.31
N PHE A 161 2.41 1.47 22.71
CA PHE A 161 3.68 0.74 22.87
C PHE A 161 4.81 1.65 23.32
N PRO A 162 5.66 1.20 24.26
CA PRO A 162 6.88 1.89 24.63
C PRO A 162 7.86 1.92 23.45
N LEU A 163 8.73 2.91 23.42
CA LEU A 163 9.68 3.15 22.32
C LEU A 163 10.52 1.92 22.00
N SER A 164 10.94 1.18 23.01
CA SER A 164 11.74 -0.05 22.92
C SER A 164 11.06 -1.18 22.11
N LYS A 165 9.73 -1.20 22.03
CA LYS A 165 8.94 -2.24 21.35
C LYS A 165 8.31 -1.78 20.03
N ARG A 166 8.26 -0.46 19.76
CA ARG A 166 7.57 0.09 18.57
C ARG A 166 8.10 -0.46 17.24
N GLY A 167 9.42 -0.62 17.10
CA GLY A 167 10.03 -1.14 15.88
C GLY A 167 9.54 -2.53 15.52
N THR A 168 9.52 -3.44 16.48
CA THR A 168 9.04 -4.83 16.29
C THR A 168 7.56 -4.84 15.86
N TYR A 169 6.71 -4.12 16.57
CA TYR A 169 5.28 -4.08 16.24
C TYR A 169 4.98 -3.32 14.94
N TYR A 170 5.80 -2.32 14.60
CA TYR A 170 5.72 -1.66 13.30
C TYR A 170 6.03 -2.63 12.15
N SER A 171 7.01 -3.51 12.30
CA SER A 171 7.33 -4.54 11.29
C SER A 171 6.16 -5.49 11.09
N PHE A 172 5.51 -5.95 12.17
CA PHE A 172 4.30 -6.77 12.07
C PHE A 172 3.13 -6.01 11.43
N PHE A 173 2.89 -4.75 11.81
CA PHE A 173 1.85 -3.93 11.20
C PHE A 173 2.11 -3.70 9.71
N SER A 174 3.38 -3.53 9.32
CA SER A 174 3.80 -3.33 7.93
C SER A 174 3.62 -4.57 7.04
N SER A 175 3.34 -5.75 7.61
CA SER A 175 2.97 -6.95 6.85
C SER A 175 1.48 -6.99 6.48
N SER A 176 0.63 -6.19 7.15
CA SER A 176 -0.82 -6.17 6.90
C SER A 176 -1.20 -5.85 5.45
N PRO A 177 -0.52 -4.92 4.73
CA PRO A 177 -0.74 -4.69 3.30
C PRO A 177 -0.65 -5.96 2.46
N TYR A 178 0.39 -6.74 2.64
CA TYR A 178 0.62 -7.97 1.87
C TYR A 178 -0.41 -9.06 2.20
N LEU A 179 -0.81 -9.17 3.47
CA LEU A 179 -1.90 -10.06 3.86
C LEU A 179 -3.21 -9.64 3.18
N GLY A 180 -3.49 -8.35 3.15
CA GLY A 180 -4.67 -7.80 2.47
C GLY A 180 -4.60 -7.98 0.96
N GLU A 181 -3.42 -7.85 0.35
CA GLU A 181 -3.16 -8.13 -1.06
C GLU A 181 -3.43 -9.61 -1.38
N PHE A 182 -2.89 -10.54 -0.59
CA PHE A 182 -3.16 -11.97 -0.71
C PHE A 182 -4.67 -12.26 -0.64
N LEU A 183 -5.35 -11.75 0.39
CA LEU A 183 -6.79 -11.95 0.57
C LEU A 183 -7.59 -11.36 -0.60
N SER A 184 -7.21 -10.18 -1.10
CA SER A 184 -7.88 -9.54 -2.22
C SER A 184 -7.81 -10.39 -3.48
N PHE A 185 -6.62 -10.84 -3.87
CA PHE A 185 -6.47 -11.64 -5.10
C PHE A 185 -7.20 -12.97 -5.01
N ILE A 186 -7.16 -13.66 -3.86
CA ILE A 186 -7.88 -14.94 -3.71
C ILE A 186 -9.39 -14.71 -3.66
N ILE A 187 -9.89 -13.88 -2.73
CA ILE A 187 -11.33 -13.75 -2.49
C ILE A 187 -12.02 -13.06 -3.65
N VAL A 188 -11.49 -11.92 -4.11
CA VAL A 188 -12.10 -11.17 -5.22
C VAL A 188 -11.99 -11.99 -6.51
N GLY A 189 -10.86 -12.69 -6.73
CA GLY A 189 -10.69 -13.57 -7.89
C GLY A 189 -11.73 -14.68 -7.98
N LEU A 190 -11.97 -15.39 -6.87
CA LEU A 190 -13.00 -16.43 -6.77
C LEU A 190 -14.41 -15.87 -7.02
N VAL A 191 -14.72 -14.73 -6.41
CA VAL A 191 -16.05 -14.10 -6.57
C VAL A 191 -16.27 -13.63 -8.00
N VAL A 192 -15.27 -12.99 -8.61
CA VAL A 192 -15.36 -12.52 -10.00
C VAL A 192 -15.52 -13.69 -10.98
N GLY A 193 -14.78 -14.76 -10.76
CA GLY A 193 -14.90 -15.98 -11.59
C GLY A 193 -16.27 -16.66 -11.50
N ALA A 194 -16.94 -16.60 -10.30
CA ALA A 194 -18.22 -17.26 -10.08
C ALA A 194 -19.43 -16.39 -10.43
N PHE A 195 -19.37 -15.08 -10.17
CA PHE A 195 -20.54 -14.20 -10.20
C PHE A 195 -20.39 -12.98 -11.14
N GLY A 196 -19.20 -12.75 -11.68
CA GLY A 196 -18.90 -11.60 -12.52
C GLY A 196 -18.26 -10.44 -11.76
N TRP A 197 -17.71 -9.49 -12.53
CA TRP A 197 -16.86 -8.42 -12.01
C TRP A 197 -17.57 -7.44 -11.05
N GLN A 198 -18.87 -7.20 -11.23
CA GLN A 198 -19.67 -6.33 -10.37
C GLN A 198 -19.67 -6.82 -8.92
N TYR A 199 -19.80 -8.12 -8.75
CA TYR A 199 -19.80 -8.77 -7.44
C TYR A 199 -18.42 -8.73 -6.78
N GLY A 200 -17.33 -8.63 -7.54
CA GLY A 200 -15.99 -8.41 -6.99
C GLY A 200 -15.92 -7.14 -6.13
N PHE A 201 -16.50 -6.04 -6.59
CA PHE A 201 -16.62 -4.80 -5.80
C PHE A 201 -17.58 -4.93 -4.62
N ILE A 202 -18.73 -5.59 -4.80
CA ILE A 202 -19.72 -5.80 -3.73
C ILE A 202 -19.11 -6.61 -2.58
N PHE A 203 -18.37 -7.67 -2.90
CA PHE A 203 -17.71 -8.49 -1.86
C PHE A 203 -16.51 -7.76 -1.24
N ALA A 204 -15.77 -6.96 -1.99
CA ALA A 204 -14.76 -6.08 -1.41
C ALA A 204 -15.37 -5.11 -0.40
N SER A 205 -16.56 -4.56 -0.70
CA SER A 205 -17.32 -3.73 0.23
C SER A 205 -17.68 -4.47 1.53
N LEU A 206 -18.14 -5.71 1.46
CA LEU A 206 -18.42 -6.54 2.65
C LEU A 206 -17.15 -6.72 3.49
N GLY A 207 -16.01 -7.01 2.85
CA GLY A 207 -14.71 -7.07 3.52
C GLY A 207 -14.37 -5.77 4.26
N GLY A 208 -14.61 -4.62 3.62
CA GLY A 208 -14.43 -3.30 4.23
C GLY A 208 -15.35 -3.06 5.43
N LEU A 209 -16.64 -3.45 5.35
CA LEU A 209 -17.57 -3.33 6.47
C LEU A 209 -17.17 -4.22 7.66
N ILE A 210 -16.73 -5.45 7.40
CA ILE A 210 -16.20 -6.35 8.42
C ILE A 210 -14.97 -5.71 9.09
N GLY A 211 -14.06 -5.14 8.31
CA GLY A 211 -12.89 -4.43 8.82
C GLY A 211 -13.26 -3.22 9.68
N ALA A 212 -14.26 -2.44 9.27
CA ALA A 212 -14.77 -1.31 10.05
C ALA A 212 -15.39 -1.78 11.38
N ALA A 213 -16.16 -2.87 11.37
CA ALA A 213 -16.69 -3.48 12.58
C ALA A 213 -15.57 -3.94 13.52
N ILE A 214 -14.50 -4.56 12.99
CA ILE A 214 -13.31 -4.95 13.77
C ILE A 214 -12.68 -3.72 14.42
N ILE A 215 -12.50 -2.60 13.69
CA ILE A 215 -11.96 -1.36 14.26
C ILE A 215 -12.86 -0.86 15.40
N ILE A 216 -14.17 -0.79 15.16
CA ILE A 216 -15.14 -0.27 16.12
C ILE A 216 -15.17 -1.11 17.40
N VAL A 217 -15.05 -2.43 17.29
CA VAL A 217 -15.10 -3.34 18.42
C VAL A 217 -13.76 -3.44 19.16
N PHE A 218 -12.66 -3.59 18.42
CA PHE A 218 -11.37 -4.00 19.00
C PHE A 218 -10.38 -2.86 19.21
N VAL A 219 -10.41 -1.79 18.41
CA VAL A 219 -9.44 -0.70 18.54
C VAL A 219 -9.86 0.28 19.64
N SER A 220 -8.93 0.66 20.49
CA SER A 220 -9.08 1.72 21.49
C SER A 220 -8.13 2.87 21.17
N ASP A 221 -8.55 4.11 21.43
CA ASP A 221 -7.81 5.30 21.03
C ASP A 221 -6.52 5.47 21.84
N THR A 222 -6.65 5.59 23.16
CA THR A 222 -5.52 5.75 24.10
C THR A 222 -5.72 4.89 25.34
N PRO A 223 -4.65 4.51 26.05
CA PRO A 223 -4.75 3.85 27.35
C PRO A 223 -5.55 4.67 28.37
N GLU A 224 -5.30 5.97 28.42
CA GLU A 224 -5.94 6.90 29.36
C GLU A 224 -7.46 6.96 29.17
N SER A 225 -7.94 6.81 27.93
CA SER A 225 -9.37 6.73 27.63
C SER A 225 -10.05 5.47 28.19
N LYS A 226 -9.26 4.51 28.67
CA LYS A 226 -9.68 3.24 29.31
C LYS A 226 -9.32 3.20 30.80
N GLY A 227 -8.99 4.33 31.41
CA GLY A 227 -8.66 4.42 32.82
C GLY A 227 -7.25 3.90 33.18
N LEU A 228 -6.41 3.66 32.19
CA LEU A 228 -5.02 3.24 32.38
C LEU A 228 -4.10 4.47 32.48
N PRO A 229 -2.93 4.34 33.12
CA PRO A 229 -1.86 5.33 33.03
C PRO A 229 -1.34 5.48 31.59
N SER A 230 -0.60 6.56 31.33
CA SER A 230 0.09 6.75 30.04
C SER A 230 1.13 5.65 29.78
N VAL A 231 1.45 5.43 28.50
CA VAL A 231 2.48 4.42 28.14
C VAL A 231 3.83 4.76 28.74
N GLN A 232 4.16 6.04 28.85
CA GLN A 232 5.40 6.53 29.45
C GLN A 232 5.46 6.15 30.94
N GLU A 233 4.38 6.39 31.69
CA GLU A 233 4.28 6.00 33.11
C GLU A 233 4.37 4.48 33.30
N LEU A 234 3.71 3.71 32.40
CA LEU A 234 3.72 2.23 32.43
C LEU A 234 5.09 1.61 32.06
N SER A 235 5.90 2.31 31.27
CA SER A 235 7.20 1.81 30.81
C SER A 235 8.38 2.37 31.61
N GLY A 236 8.17 3.38 32.46
CA GLY A 236 9.25 4.07 33.16
C GLY A 236 10.17 4.86 32.20
N GLU A 237 9.73 5.14 30.98
CA GLU A 237 10.51 5.89 30.00
C GLU A 237 10.47 7.39 30.36
N GLU A 238 11.63 7.97 30.66
CA GLU A 238 11.75 9.42 30.86
C GLU A 238 11.39 10.17 29.56
N MET A 239 10.61 11.25 29.71
CA MET A 239 10.40 12.18 28.61
C MET A 239 11.74 12.80 28.23
N ARG A 240 12.29 12.42 27.06
CA ARG A 240 13.48 13.08 26.53
C ARG A 240 13.17 14.56 26.34
N LYS A 241 13.88 15.43 27.06
CA LYS A 241 13.87 16.87 26.81
C LYS A 241 14.29 17.09 25.36
N GLU A 242 13.41 17.71 24.59
CA GLU A 242 13.70 18.03 23.19
C GLU A 242 14.75 19.13 23.13
N ASP A 243 15.87 18.89 22.40
CA ASP A 243 16.84 19.91 22.05
C ASP A 243 16.19 21.05 21.23
N GLY A 244 16.51 22.29 21.60
CA GLY A 244 15.79 23.52 21.23
C GLY A 244 15.69 23.95 19.75
N MET A 245 16.00 23.11 18.76
CA MET A 245 15.78 23.45 17.35
C MET A 245 14.32 23.24 16.95
N LYS A 246 13.72 24.23 16.31
CA LYS A 246 12.34 24.16 15.81
C LYS A 246 12.23 23.06 14.76
N THR A 247 11.28 22.15 14.93
CA THR A 247 11.00 21.03 14.01
C THR A 247 10.83 21.51 12.56
N SER A 248 10.26 22.70 12.35
CA SER A 248 10.08 23.28 11.01
C SER A 248 11.38 23.62 10.29
N GLU A 249 12.43 24.01 11.01
CA GLU A 249 13.75 24.32 10.41
C GLU A 249 14.45 23.04 9.98
N ILE A 250 14.34 22.00 10.81
CA ILE A 250 14.89 20.68 10.50
C ILE A 250 14.18 20.08 9.27
N GLN A 251 12.85 20.21 9.18
CA GLN A 251 12.07 19.75 8.04
C GLN A 251 12.44 20.48 6.74
N LYS A 252 12.68 21.81 6.81
CA LYS A 252 13.14 22.59 5.65
C LYS A 252 14.53 22.17 5.16
N SER A 253 15.42 21.75 6.05
CA SER A 253 16.75 21.25 5.66
C SER A 253 16.66 19.97 4.83
N VAL A 254 15.70 19.09 5.14
CA VAL A 254 15.48 17.85 4.37
C VAL A 254 15.10 18.12 2.92
N LEU A 255 14.24 19.12 2.68
CA LEU A 255 13.85 19.51 1.31
C LEU A 255 15.03 19.98 0.47
N LYS A 256 16.08 20.51 1.11
CA LYS A 256 17.30 20.99 0.44
C LYS A 256 18.35 19.90 0.25
N HIS A 257 18.20 18.73 0.93
CA HIS A 257 19.18 17.66 0.89
C HIS A 257 19.09 16.85 -0.40
N PRO A 258 20.10 16.90 -1.32
CA PRO A 258 19.98 16.26 -2.63
C PRO A 258 19.84 14.74 -2.54
N GLY A 259 20.41 14.11 -1.52
CA GLY A 259 20.32 12.67 -1.29
C GLY A 259 18.88 12.19 -1.09
N ILE A 260 18.02 13.00 -0.48
CA ILE A 260 16.59 12.64 -0.30
C ILE A 260 15.88 12.54 -1.64
N TRP A 261 16.16 13.45 -2.58
CA TRP A 261 15.53 13.41 -3.91
C TRP A 261 16.02 12.24 -4.76
N ILE A 262 17.29 11.85 -4.59
CA ILE A 262 17.83 10.65 -5.24
C ILE A 262 17.14 9.38 -4.70
N ILE A 263 16.99 9.28 -3.38
CA ILE A 263 16.27 8.15 -2.77
C ILE A 263 14.79 8.18 -3.15
N ALA A 264 14.17 9.36 -3.19
CA ALA A 264 12.80 9.53 -3.63
C ALA A 264 12.61 9.07 -5.08
N ALA A 265 13.51 9.44 -5.98
CA ALA A 265 13.52 8.97 -7.36
C ALA A 265 13.71 7.45 -7.45
N SER A 266 14.69 6.89 -6.71
CA SER A 266 14.90 5.45 -6.67
C SER A 266 13.65 4.71 -6.16
N SER A 267 13.04 5.18 -5.08
CA SER A 267 11.82 4.63 -4.54
C SER A 267 10.65 4.74 -5.52
N ALA A 268 10.56 5.83 -6.28
CA ALA A 268 9.58 6.00 -7.35
C ALA A 268 9.69 4.87 -8.38
N PHE A 269 10.90 4.54 -8.83
CA PHE A 269 11.13 3.44 -9.77
C PHE A 269 10.87 2.05 -9.16
N VAL A 270 11.16 1.83 -7.86
CA VAL A 270 10.74 0.60 -7.16
C VAL A 270 9.22 0.46 -7.20
N TYR A 271 8.49 1.56 -6.99
CA TYR A 271 7.03 1.56 -7.00
C TYR A 271 6.46 1.31 -8.39
N ILE A 272 7.08 1.82 -9.47
CA ILE A 272 6.70 1.48 -10.84
C ILE A 272 6.72 -0.03 -11.03
N ALA A 273 7.82 -0.71 -10.71
CA ALA A 273 7.93 -2.16 -10.87
C ALA A 273 6.96 -2.94 -9.95
N LYS A 274 6.83 -2.52 -8.70
CA LYS A 274 5.90 -3.16 -7.74
C LYS A 274 4.45 -3.03 -8.18
N TYR A 275 4.02 -1.84 -8.58
CA TYR A 275 2.63 -1.60 -8.99
C TYR A 275 2.32 -2.13 -10.39
N ALA A 276 3.34 -2.38 -11.23
CA ALA A 276 3.17 -3.13 -12.47
C ALA A 276 2.58 -4.52 -12.19
N ILE A 277 3.17 -5.26 -11.24
CA ILE A 277 2.66 -6.57 -10.84
C ILE A 277 1.31 -6.46 -10.13
N ALA A 278 1.19 -5.60 -9.12
CA ALA A 278 -0.03 -5.48 -8.33
C ALA A 278 -1.23 -4.94 -9.16
N GLY A 279 -0.99 -4.06 -10.12
CA GLY A 279 -2.04 -3.43 -10.91
C GLY A 279 -2.37 -4.14 -12.23
N TRP A 280 -1.36 -4.74 -12.88
CA TRP A 280 -1.48 -5.29 -14.22
C TRP A 280 -1.08 -6.76 -14.33
N GLY A 281 -0.50 -7.34 -13.26
CA GLY A 281 0.03 -8.71 -13.30
C GLY A 281 -1.03 -9.76 -13.63
N VAL A 282 -2.26 -9.62 -13.13
CA VAL A 282 -3.37 -10.54 -13.45
C VAL A 282 -3.72 -10.44 -14.93
N LEU A 283 -3.89 -9.21 -15.46
CA LEU A 283 -4.17 -8.99 -16.88
C LEU A 283 -3.04 -9.52 -17.77
N PHE A 284 -1.78 -9.27 -17.40
CA PHE A 284 -0.61 -9.80 -18.11
C PHE A 284 -0.61 -11.33 -18.19
N LEU A 285 -0.85 -12.00 -17.06
CA LEU A 285 -0.93 -13.47 -17.03
C LEU A 285 -2.05 -14.03 -17.89
N GLN A 286 -3.19 -13.34 -17.94
CA GLN A 286 -4.34 -13.78 -18.71
C GLN A 286 -4.16 -13.54 -20.21
N LYS A 287 -3.72 -12.35 -20.63
CA LYS A 287 -3.65 -11.97 -22.05
C LYS A 287 -2.34 -12.38 -22.72
N GLU A 288 -1.20 -12.28 -22.02
CA GLU A 288 0.11 -12.62 -22.58
C GLU A 288 0.45 -14.10 -22.40
N LYS A 289 0.09 -14.67 -21.23
CA LYS A 289 0.46 -16.05 -20.87
C LYS A 289 -0.71 -17.04 -20.90
N ALA A 290 -1.90 -16.59 -21.29
CA ALA A 290 -3.11 -17.40 -21.46
C ALA A 290 -3.55 -18.19 -20.21
N PHE A 291 -3.25 -17.68 -18.98
CA PHE A 291 -3.78 -18.27 -17.76
C PHE A 291 -5.24 -17.90 -17.55
N SER A 292 -6.00 -18.81 -16.92
CA SER A 292 -7.35 -18.48 -16.43
C SER A 292 -7.29 -17.40 -15.34
N LEU A 293 -8.39 -16.68 -15.11
CA LEU A 293 -8.50 -15.69 -14.04
C LEU A 293 -8.12 -16.28 -12.68
N GLU A 294 -8.60 -17.49 -12.39
CA GLU A 294 -8.30 -18.18 -11.13
C GLU A 294 -6.80 -18.44 -10.97
N SER A 295 -6.15 -19.02 -11.98
CA SER A 295 -4.70 -19.27 -11.94
C SER A 295 -3.89 -17.98 -11.85
N ALA A 296 -4.27 -16.94 -12.59
CA ALA A 296 -3.58 -15.65 -12.59
C ALA A 296 -3.67 -14.95 -11.23
N THR A 297 -4.86 -14.94 -10.62
CA THR A 297 -5.05 -14.34 -9.29
C THR A 297 -4.32 -15.12 -8.20
N GLN A 298 -4.29 -16.44 -8.26
CA GLN A 298 -3.51 -17.28 -7.34
C GLN A 298 -2.01 -17.01 -7.46
N ILE A 299 -1.46 -16.95 -8.68
CA ILE A 299 -0.04 -16.65 -8.92
C ILE A 299 0.33 -15.31 -8.26
N ILE A 300 -0.47 -14.27 -8.48
CA ILE A 300 -0.22 -12.94 -7.88
C ILE A 300 -0.41 -12.95 -6.36
N ALA A 301 -1.40 -13.69 -5.85
CA ALA A 301 -1.60 -13.82 -4.40
C ALA A 301 -0.39 -14.45 -3.70
N PHE A 302 0.18 -15.52 -4.26
CA PHE A 302 1.40 -16.12 -3.69
C PHE A 302 2.57 -15.14 -3.65
N SER A 303 2.70 -14.25 -4.65
CA SER A 303 3.75 -13.22 -4.64
C SER A 303 3.64 -12.30 -3.44
N ALA A 304 2.43 -11.94 -3.02
CA ALA A 304 2.23 -11.09 -1.85
C ALA A 304 2.73 -11.74 -0.55
N ALA A 305 2.55 -13.04 -0.39
CA ALA A 305 3.07 -13.77 0.78
C ALA A 305 4.61 -13.70 0.85
N PHE A 306 5.30 -13.81 -0.28
CA PHE A 306 6.77 -13.67 -0.34
C PHE A 306 7.24 -12.22 -0.15
N GLY A 307 6.43 -11.24 -0.48
CA GLY A 307 6.68 -9.82 -0.17
C GLY A 307 6.77 -9.55 1.33
N VAL A 308 5.93 -10.22 2.15
CA VAL A 308 6.04 -10.17 3.62
C VAL A 308 7.42 -10.64 4.08
N LEU A 309 7.85 -11.81 3.59
CA LEU A 309 9.15 -12.38 3.95
C LEU A 309 10.29 -11.43 3.55
N GLY A 310 10.22 -10.83 2.37
CA GLY A 310 11.22 -9.87 1.90
C GLY A 310 11.36 -8.67 2.82
N THR A 311 10.26 -8.04 3.23
CA THR A 311 10.30 -6.88 4.12
C THR A 311 10.80 -7.21 5.51
N VAL A 312 10.44 -8.37 6.06
CA VAL A 312 10.94 -8.84 7.37
C VAL A 312 12.43 -9.15 7.30
N LEU A 313 12.86 -9.82 6.23
CA LEU A 313 14.28 -10.17 6.03
C LEU A 313 15.17 -8.94 5.81
N ALA A 314 14.65 -7.85 5.29
CA ALA A 314 15.45 -6.66 4.94
C ALA A 314 16.26 -6.12 6.13
N GLY A 315 15.63 -5.96 7.28
CA GLY A 315 16.30 -5.48 8.50
C GLY A 315 17.34 -6.47 9.00
N TRP A 316 16.99 -7.76 9.06
CA TRP A 316 17.89 -8.81 9.49
C TRP A 316 19.12 -8.96 8.57
N LEU A 317 18.91 -8.96 7.25
CA LEU A 317 19.99 -9.00 6.26
C LEU A 317 20.93 -7.81 6.43
N SER A 318 20.37 -6.59 6.47
CA SER A 318 21.16 -5.37 6.57
C SER A 318 21.98 -5.30 7.86
N ASP A 319 21.39 -5.62 9.02
CA ASP A 319 22.03 -5.39 10.32
C ASP A 319 22.89 -6.58 10.77
N LYS A 320 22.41 -7.81 10.56
CA LYS A 320 23.10 -9.03 11.05
C LYS A 320 24.03 -9.64 10.02
N VAL A 321 23.58 -9.80 8.77
CA VAL A 321 24.36 -10.47 7.72
C VAL A 321 25.40 -9.52 7.13
N PHE A 322 24.97 -8.31 6.76
CA PHE A 322 25.85 -7.33 6.10
C PHE A 322 26.42 -6.25 7.03
N LYS A 323 26.35 -6.48 8.35
CA LYS A 323 27.01 -5.66 9.39
C LYS A 323 26.72 -4.16 9.25
N GLY A 324 25.48 -3.81 8.91
CA GLY A 324 25.05 -2.42 8.74
C GLY A 324 25.29 -1.81 7.35
N SER A 325 25.84 -2.57 6.40
CA SER A 325 25.93 -2.13 5.00
C SER A 325 24.53 -2.02 4.40
N ARG A 326 24.21 -0.88 3.77
CA ARG A 326 22.95 -0.67 3.04
C ARG A 326 23.08 -0.99 1.55
N ILE A 327 24.28 -0.83 1.01
CA ILE A 327 24.55 -1.03 -0.44
C ILE A 327 24.50 -2.51 -0.80
N THR A 328 25.20 -3.35 -0.06
CA THR A 328 25.33 -4.78 -0.41
C THR A 328 23.98 -5.47 -0.53
N PRO A 329 23.07 -5.39 0.48
CA PRO A 329 21.76 -6.00 0.34
C PRO A 329 20.88 -5.30 -0.73
N ALA A 330 21.06 -3.98 -0.97
CA ALA A 330 20.34 -3.29 -2.04
C ALA A 330 20.76 -3.78 -3.44
N VAL A 331 22.07 -3.99 -3.67
CA VAL A 331 22.57 -4.55 -4.94
C VAL A 331 22.07 -5.97 -5.15
N ILE A 332 22.26 -6.83 -4.16
CA ILE A 332 21.88 -8.26 -4.26
C ILE A 332 20.37 -8.36 -4.51
N SER A 333 19.55 -7.71 -3.70
CA SER A 333 18.10 -7.76 -3.86
C SER A 333 17.64 -7.07 -5.15
N GLY A 334 18.29 -5.98 -5.56
CA GLY A 334 18.02 -5.30 -6.82
C GLY A 334 18.29 -6.17 -8.04
N MET A 335 19.46 -6.81 -8.10
CA MET A 335 19.81 -7.76 -9.16
C MET A 335 18.87 -8.95 -9.20
N LEU A 336 18.58 -9.53 -8.02
CA LEU A 336 17.66 -10.65 -7.91
C LEU A 336 16.24 -10.29 -8.37
N SER A 337 15.75 -9.10 -7.98
CA SER A 337 14.47 -8.56 -8.45
C SER A 337 14.45 -8.38 -9.96
N PHE A 338 15.52 -7.80 -10.53
CA PHE A 338 15.62 -7.57 -11.97
C PHE A 338 15.58 -8.89 -12.74
N ILE A 339 16.38 -9.88 -12.33
CA ILE A 339 16.41 -11.21 -12.97
C ILE A 339 15.07 -11.91 -12.85
N ALA A 340 14.50 -11.96 -11.65
CA ALA A 340 13.22 -12.60 -11.41
C ALA A 340 12.07 -11.93 -12.19
N PHE A 341 12.11 -10.59 -12.31
CA PHE A 341 11.15 -9.84 -13.09
C PHE A 341 11.30 -10.09 -14.59
N ALA A 342 12.52 -10.14 -15.10
CA ALA A 342 12.80 -10.49 -16.49
C ALA A 342 12.31 -11.90 -16.82
N LEU A 343 12.54 -12.87 -15.94
CA LEU A 343 11.99 -14.22 -16.09
C LEU A 343 10.46 -14.23 -16.08
N PHE A 344 9.83 -13.50 -15.17
CA PHE A 344 8.38 -13.39 -15.13
C PHE A 344 7.81 -12.79 -16.42
N LEU A 345 8.43 -11.75 -16.96
CA LEU A 345 7.93 -11.03 -18.13
C LEU A 345 8.19 -11.80 -19.45
N PHE A 346 9.37 -12.39 -19.60
CA PHE A 346 9.82 -12.91 -20.92
C PHE A 346 10.03 -14.42 -20.97
N ALA A 347 10.20 -15.11 -19.84
CA ALA A 347 10.34 -16.55 -19.86
C ALA A 347 8.99 -17.25 -20.00
N GLY A 348 8.95 -18.31 -20.78
CA GLY A 348 7.83 -19.25 -20.81
C GLY A 348 7.74 -20.03 -19.49
N GLY A 349 6.79 -20.91 -19.39
CA GLY A 349 6.63 -21.85 -18.29
C GLY A 349 5.19 -21.92 -17.78
N GLY A 350 4.89 -23.02 -17.11
CA GLY A 350 3.58 -23.29 -16.56
C GLY A 350 3.32 -22.54 -15.24
N TYR A 351 2.26 -22.92 -14.57
CA TYR A 351 1.76 -22.32 -13.34
C TYR A 351 2.84 -22.19 -12.24
N LEU A 352 3.55 -23.27 -11.92
CA LEU A 352 4.59 -23.29 -10.87
C LEU A 352 5.77 -22.38 -11.22
N ALA A 353 6.20 -22.33 -12.47
CA ALA A 353 7.31 -21.47 -12.88
C ALA A 353 6.94 -19.98 -12.68
N ASN A 354 5.73 -19.58 -13.04
CA ASN A 354 5.28 -18.19 -12.85
C ASN A 354 5.10 -17.85 -11.35
N ILE A 355 4.64 -18.79 -10.52
CA ILE A 355 4.66 -18.60 -9.05
C ILE A 355 6.09 -18.36 -8.57
N MET A 356 7.05 -19.17 -9.00
CA MET A 356 8.46 -19.03 -8.58
C MET A 356 9.03 -17.68 -9.01
N TYR A 357 8.83 -17.26 -10.26
CA TYR A 357 9.37 -15.99 -10.77
C TYR A 357 8.80 -14.79 -10.03
N VAL A 358 7.47 -14.71 -9.89
CA VAL A 358 6.85 -13.55 -9.25
C VAL A 358 7.04 -13.56 -7.72
N SER A 359 7.13 -14.73 -7.10
CA SER A 359 7.42 -14.84 -5.66
C SER A 359 8.85 -14.42 -5.36
N LEU A 360 9.82 -14.84 -6.17
CA LEU A 360 11.22 -14.42 -6.05
C LEU A 360 11.37 -12.90 -6.27
N PHE A 361 10.67 -12.36 -7.28
CA PHE A 361 10.59 -10.92 -7.50
C PHE A 361 10.05 -10.20 -6.26
N SER A 362 8.91 -10.63 -5.73
CA SER A 362 8.26 -9.99 -4.59
C SER A 362 9.08 -10.05 -3.31
N LEU A 363 9.76 -11.18 -3.05
CA LEU A 363 10.69 -11.31 -1.95
C LEU A 363 11.84 -10.31 -2.09
N ALA A 364 12.49 -10.29 -3.24
CA ALA A 364 13.64 -9.44 -3.49
C ALA A 364 13.28 -7.96 -3.53
N VAL A 365 12.17 -7.58 -4.20
CA VAL A 365 11.70 -6.18 -4.21
C VAL A 365 11.24 -5.73 -2.83
N GLY A 366 10.72 -6.64 -1.99
CA GLY A 366 10.38 -6.34 -0.60
C GLY A 366 11.61 -5.93 0.22
N VAL A 367 12.74 -6.63 0.05
CA VAL A 367 14.03 -6.25 0.65
C VAL A 367 14.50 -4.90 0.13
N LEU A 368 14.53 -4.73 -1.19
CA LEU A 368 15.00 -3.50 -1.84
C LEU A 368 14.17 -2.28 -1.41
N TYR A 369 12.85 -2.41 -1.43
CA TYR A 369 11.91 -1.38 -1.00
C TYR A 369 12.18 -0.92 0.43
N CYS A 370 12.32 -1.87 1.37
CA CYS A 370 12.56 -1.56 2.77
C CYS A 370 13.90 -0.84 2.97
N ILE A 371 14.94 -1.26 2.26
CA ILE A 371 16.27 -0.63 2.35
C ILE A 371 16.25 0.76 1.71
N VAL A 372 15.83 0.89 0.46
CA VAL A 372 15.91 2.16 -0.29
C VAL A 372 14.89 3.17 0.24
N ALA A 373 13.60 2.82 0.25
CA ALA A 373 12.55 3.75 0.62
C ALA A 373 12.44 4.00 2.14
N GLY A 374 13.00 3.10 2.96
CA GLY A 374 12.98 3.18 4.42
C GLY A 374 14.33 3.53 5.00
N VAL A 375 15.21 2.53 5.10
CA VAL A 375 16.43 2.62 5.90
C VAL A 375 17.42 3.68 5.37
N MET A 376 17.68 3.70 4.05
CA MET A 376 18.60 4.68 3.46
C MET A 376 18.09 6.11 3.61
N ALA A 377 16.77 6.32 3.50
CA ALA A 377 16.17 7.64 3.72
C ALA A 377 16.33 8.11 5.18
N MET A 378 16.26 7.18 6.13
CA MET A 378 16.47 7.50 7.56
C MET A 378 17.94 7.75 7.91
N ASP A 379 18.88 7.06 7.23
CA ASP A 379 20.32 7.14 7.54
C ASP A 379 20.96 8.48 7.09
N ILE A 380 20.35 9.18 6.13
CA ILE A 380 20.91 10.44 5.57
C ILE A 380 20.28 11.70 6.18
N VAL A 381 19.35 11.57 7.11
CA VAL A 381 18.72 12.72 7.78
C VAL A 381 18.80 12.60 9.29
N PRO A 382 18.77 13.73 10.03
CA PRO A 382 18.62 13.72 11.49
C PRO A 382 17.35 12.97 11.91
N ARG A 383 17.39 12.29 13.06
CA ARG A 383 16.24 11.50 13.56
C ARG A 383 14.92 12.29 13.63
N LYS A 384 14.99 13.59 13.98
CA LYS A 384 13.82 14.49 14.02
C LYS A 384 13.22 14.80 12.64
N ALA A 385 13.95 14.55 11.55
CA ALA A 385 13.56 14.79 10.18
C ALA A 385 13.08 13.52 9.43
N THR A 386 13.14 12.37 10.07
CA THR A 386 12.79 11.06 9.46
C THR A 386 11.39 11.08 8.86
N GLY A 387 10.41 11.66 9.56
CA GLY A 387 9.02 11.74 9.06
C GLY A 387 8.90 12.56 7.77
N ALA A 388 9.61 13.70 7.68
CA ALA A 388 9.62 14.53 6.49
C ALA A 388 10.30 13.81 5.30
N ALA A 389 11.43 13.13 5.55
CA ALA A 389 12.13 12.34 4.53
C ALA A 389 11.23 11.21 3.96
N LEU A 390 10.63 10.41 4.84
CA LEU A 390 9.72 9.34 4.44
C LEU A 390 8.44 9.87 3.77
N GLY A 391 7.99 11.09 4.13
CA GLY A 391 6.90 11.78 3.47
C GLY A 391 7.22 12.11 2.01
N ILE A 392 8.39 12.71 1.74
CA ILE A 392 8.84 13.04 0.38
C ILE A 392 8.99 11.78 -0.47
N VAL A 393 9.68 10.76 0.07
CA VAL A 393 9.85 9.46 -0.60
C VAL A 393 8.49 8.83 -0.90
N GLY A 394 7.56 8.88 0.07
CA GLY A 394 6.22 8.32 -0.10
C GLY A 394 5.38 8.99 -1.17
N ILE A 395 5.36 10.33 -1.22
CA ILE A 395 4.65 11.09 -2.27
C ILE A 395 5.23 10.75 -3.64
N SER A 396 6.55 10.84 -3.79
CA SER A 396 7.24 10.54 -5.07
C SER A 396 6.90 9.13 -5.55
N SER A 397 6.87 8.16 -4.64
CA SER A 397 6.56 6.75 -4.94
C SER A 397 5.15 6.56 -5.47
N TYR A 398 4.14 7.16 -4.80
CA TYR A 398 2.74 7.01 -5.22
C TYR A 398 2.40 7.81 -6.47
N VAL A 399 3.02 8.97 -6.66
CA VAL A 399 2.92 9.73 -7.92
C VAL A 399 3.48 8.90 -9.08
N ALA A 400 4.66 8.30 -8.90
CA ALA A 400 5.25 7.43 -9.91
C ALA A 400 4.40 6.19 -10.20
N ALA A 401 3.78 5.58 -9.19
CA ALA A 401 2.84 4.48 -9.36
C ALA A 401 1.59 4.92 -10.16
N GLY A 402 1.07 6.12 -9.94
CA GLY A 402 -0.02 6.67 -10.73
C GLY A 402 0.37 6.93 -12.18
N ILE A 403 1.54 7.51 -12.43
CA ILE A 403 2.08 7.69 -13.78
C ILE A 403 2.26 6.34 -14.47
N GLN A 404 2.83 5.35 -13.75
CA GLN A 404 2.99 3.99 -14.24
C GLN A 404 1.66 3.37 -14.70
N ASP A 405 0.58 3.56 -13.94
CA ASP A 405 -0.72 2.98 -14.27
C ASP A 405 -1.27 3.56 -15.58
N ILE A 406 -1.15 4.88 -15.78
CA ILE A 406 -1.51 5.56 -17.04
C ILE A 406 -0.63 5.06 -18.19
N VAL A 407 0.69 5.12 -18.04
CA VAL A 407 1.65 4.72 -19.09
C VAL A 407 1.42 3.26 -19.49
N SER A 408 1.21 2.38 -18.51
CA SER A 408 0.94 0.95 -18.79
C SER A 408 -0.36 0.77 -19.58
N GLY A 409 -1.43 1.47 -19.17
CA GLY A 409 -2.71 1.41 -19.87
C GLY A 409 -2.59 1.83 -21.34
N TYR A 410 -1.91 2.95 -21.61
CA TYR A 410 -1.72 3.43 -22.98
C TYR A 410 -0.76 2.55 -23.79
N LEU A 411 0.33 2.05 -23.22
CA LEU A 411 1.24 1.15 -23.93
C LEU A 411 0.57 -0.18 -24.30
N ILE A 412 -0.31 -0.69 -23.44
CA ILE A 412 -1.10 -1.90 -23.74
C ILE A 412 -2.14 -1.60 -24.82
N GLN A 413 -2.83 -0.46 -24.75
CA GLN A 413 -3.86 -0.05 -25.69
C GLN A 413 -3.31 0.30 -27.08
N GLY A 414 -2.10 0.88 -27.19
CA GLY A 414 -1.52 1.35 -28.44
C GLY A 414 -1.37 0.30 -29.53
N TYR A 415 -1.52 -0.98 -29.18
CA TYR A 415 -1.56 -2.11 -30.12
C TYR A 415 -2.98 -2.56 -30.46
N THR A 416 -3.98 -1.93 -29.86
CA THR A 416 -5.39 -2.19 -30.15
C THR A 416 -5.99 -1.12 -31.07
N GLU A 417 -5.25 -0.04 -31.37
CA GLU A 417 -5.68 1.01 -32.28
C GLU A 417 -5.72 0.47 -33.73
N GLY A 418 -6.90 0.45 -34.32
CA GLY A 418 -7.15 -0.06 -35.68
C GLY A 418 -7.96 -1.35 -35.74
N ALA A 419 -8.22 -2.01 -34.61
CA ALA A 419 -9.25 -3.04 -34.55
C ALA A 419 -10.61 -2.37 -34.64
N ALA A 420 -11.45 -2.90 -35.56
CA ALA A 420 -12.83 -2.41 -35.73
C ALA A 420 -13.67 -2.63 -34.47
N ASP A 421 -13.25 -3.56 -33.63
CA ASP A 421 -13.89 -3.96 -32.39
C ASP A 421 -12.83 -4.25 -31.31
N ILE A 422 -13.11 -3.88 -30.07
CA ILE A 422 -12.19 -4.13 -28.91
C ILE A 422 -11.95 -5.62 -28.69
N SER A 423 -12.92 -6.46 -29.05
CA SER A 423 -12.84 -7.92 -28.99
C SER A 423 -11.79 -8.53 -29.93
N GLU A 424 -11.48 -7.86 -31.04
CA GLU A 424 -10.48 -8.28 -32.05
C GLU A 424 -9.08 -7.75 -31.76
N ALA A 425 -8.91 -6.96 -30.70
CA ALA A 425 -7.67 -6.30 -30.40
C ALA A 425 -6.57 -7.30 -29.98
N VAL A 426 -5.44 -7.25 -30.64
CA VAL A 426 -4.25 -8.01 -30.30
C VAL A 426 -3.45 -7.24 -29.27
N TYR A 427 -3.33 -7.81 -28.07
CA TYR A 427 -2.52 -7.21 -27.00
C TYR A 427 -1.04 -7.51 -27.22
N ASN A 428 -0.19 -6.48 -27.10
CA ASN A 428 1.26 -6.65 -27.10
C ASN A 428 1.83 -6.06 -25.81
N PHE A 429 2.26 -6.93 -24.90
CA PHE A 429 2.85 -6.53 -23.63
C PHE A 429 4.35 -6.24 -23.71
N THR A 430 5.02 -6.44 -24.83
CA THR A 430 6.46 -6.24 -24.97
C THR A 430 6.90 -4.82 -24.60
N PRO A 431 6.30 -3.72 -25.11
CA PRO A 431 6.74 -2.36 -24.76
C PRO A 431 6.54 -2.03 -23.28
N VAL A 432 5.41 -2.42 -22.72
CA VAL A 432 5.14 -2.15 -21.30
C VAL A 432 6.05 -2.99 -20.40
N SER A 433 6.38 -4.22 -20.79
CA SER A 433 7.32 -5.09 -20.08
C SER A 433 8.74 -4.51 -20.08
N ILE A 434 9.19 -3.94 -21.21
CA ILE A 434 10.47 -3.23 -21.29
C ILE A 434 10.47 -2.01 -20.37
N PHE A 435 9.40 -1.21 -20.36
CA PHE A 435 9.24 -0.06 -19.47
C PHE A 435 9.32 -0.47 -18.01
N TRP A 436 8.63 -1.52 -17.59
CA TRP A 436 8.65 -2.00 -16.22
C TRP A 436 10.03 -2.54 -15.81
N LEU A 437 10.68 -3.29 -16.71
CA LEU A 437 12.01 -3.84 -16.43
C LEU A 437 13.08 -2.75 -16.35
N PHE A 438 13.01 -1.75 -17.23
CA PHE A 438 13.90 -0.59 -17.20
C PHE A 438 13.74 0.22 -15.90
N ALA A 439 12.50 0.41 -15.45
CA ALA A 439 12.24 1.03 -14.16
C ALA A 439 12.89 0.24 -13.00
N MET A 440 12.80 -1.10 -13.03
CA MET A 440 13.44 -1.95 -12.02
C MET A 440 14.97 -1.80 -12.03
N LEU A 441 15.59 -1.66 -13.20
CA LEU A 441 17.04 -1.41 -13.33
C LEU A 441 17.44 -0.09 -12.66
N ILE A 442 16.76 1.01 -12.99
CA ILE A 442 17.03 2.32 -12.39
C ILE A 442 16.82 2.29 -10.88
N ALA A 443 15.81 1.57 -10.41
CA ALA A 443 15.43 1.49 -9.01
C ALA A 443 16.59 1.13 -8.07
N PHE A 444 17.47 0.21 -8.45
CA PHE A 444 18.60 -0.19 -7.61
C PHE A 444 19.96 0.39 -8.05
N VAL A 445 20.14 0.70 -9.33
CA VAL A 445 21.39 1.29 -9.82
C VAL A 445 21.57 2.71 -9.28
N LEU A 446 20.52 3.53 -9.33
CA LEU A 446 20.57 4.93 -8.93
C LEU A 446 21.08 5.15 -7.49
N PRO A 447 20.53 4.52 -6.45
CA PRO A 447 21.00 4.73 -5.08
C PRO A 447 22.40 4.15 -4.85
N VAL A 448 22.76 3.07 -5.55
CA VAL A 448 24.07 2.42 -5.41
C VAL A 448 25.18 3.31 -5.93
N VAL A 449 25.00 3.87 -7.12
CA VAL A 449 26.00 4.75 -7.76
C VAL A 449 26.16 6.07 -6.99
N THR A 450 25.11 6.59 -6.40
CA THR A 450 25.11 7.90 -5.75
C THR A 450 25.34 7.85 -4.23
N TRP A 451 25.35 6.67 -3.61
CA TRP A 451 25.40 6.51 -2.15
C TRP A 451 26.56 7.22 -1.46
N LYS A 452 27.77 7.14 -2.04
CA LYS A 452 28.95 7.81 -1.48
C LYS A 452 28.77 9.33 -1.45
N LYS A 453 28.20 9.91 -2.51
CA LYS A 453 27.93 11.35 -2.61
C LYS A 453 26.81 11.77 -1.64
N MET A 454 25.81 10.91 -1.39
CA MET A 454 24.71 11.22 -0.47
C MET A 454 25.14 11.29 0.99
N LYS A 455 26.17 10.53 1.40
CA LYS A 455 26.71 10.56 2.77
C LYS A 455 27.67 11.71 3.05
N GLN A 456 28.21 12.33 2.02
CA GLN A 456 29.20 13.41 2.14
C GLN A 456 28.57 14.81 2.22
N ASN A 457 27.28 14.93 1.87
CA ASN A 457 26.48 16.15 1.96
C ASN A 457 25.48 16.08 3.13
#